data_1498392b0e0c6365a261a998a7ce98fa
#
_entry.id   1498392b0e0c6365a261a998a7ce98fa
#
_cell.length_a   1.000
_cell.length_b   1.000
_cell.length_c   1.000
_cell.angle_alpha   90.00
_cell.angle_beta   90.00
_cell.angle_gamma   90.00
#
_symmetry.space_group_name_H-M   'P 1'
#
loop_
_entity.id
_entity.type
_entity.pdbx_description
1 polymer ?
#
loop_
_entity_poly.entity_id
_entity_poly.type
_entity_poly.pdbx_seq_one_letter_code
_entity_poly.pdbx_strand_id
1 'polypeptide(L)'
;MINNNFKNYFSFFSAHPSISLLFHFILYFGFELFLFVFKVTIRKINEINYKILSNKMKRTESVKQLKATGDQPWDLIIIGGGATGLGIAMDAATRNYKTLLLEQADFAKGTSSRSTKLVHGGVRYLAQGDVALVREALYERGLLLNNAPHLAHNQQFIIPHYSWWQGPFYTIGLKVYDLLSGKLSLGRSRHISSSEVINRLPTIRKEGLKGGIVYHDGQFDDARLAVDIARTADENGAVLLNYFKVNGLLKSTAGKVNGVRAQDLETGEIFTLSAKTVINATGVFVDEVLQLDNPTAPNMVKPSQGVHLVLDAFFLNSNSAIMIPKTDDGRVLFAVPWHNKVLLGTTDTPLDEHSPEPIALEEEISFILNTAGKYLSRPPARKDVLSVFAGLRPLAAPQKNTGSTKEISRSHKILVAPSGLITITGGKWTTFRRMAEDTVEQAIKTGGLTPAACKTKTLRIHGYQQRPSAPAPLDVYGSDATRIAAYISLHPEMAAPLHPRLPYIKAQVIWAVQNEMAQTVEDVLARRLRALFLDAQAAIDMAPAVATIMAAEMNKDTAWQEKQVNNFIQVAQHYLLKNESAHQQLKVTA
;
A
#
# COMPACT_ATOMS: atom_id res chain seq x y z
N MET A 1 -69.34 6.52 13.44
CA MET A 1 -69.96 5.63 12.38
C MET A 1 -68.99 4.60 11.80
N ILE A 2 -67.73 4.52 12.19
CA ILE A 2 -66.73 3.58 11.62
C ILE A 2 -66.71 2.21 12.36
N ASN A 3 -67.22 2.15 13.59
CA ASN A 3 -67.10 0.95 14.43
C ASN A 3 -68.21 -0.11 14.23
N ASN A 4 -69.31 0.20 13.55
CA ASN A 4 -70.39 -0.75 13.33
C ASN A 4 -70.23 -1.58 12.04
N ASN A 5 -69.48 -1.11 11.05
CA ASN A 5 -69.26 -1.86 9.82
C ASN A 5 -68.27 -3.03 10.00
N PHE A 6 -67.29 -2.94 10.92
CA PHE A 6 -66.33 -4.03 11.18
C PHE A 6 -66.98 -5.24 11.84
N LYS A 7 -67.95 -5.07 12.75
CA LYS A 7 -68.66 -6.20 13.37
C LYS A 7 -69.49 -7.00 12.40
N ASN A 8 -70.12 -6.36 11.40
CA ASN A 8 -70.93 -7.04 10.38
C ASN A 8 -70.05 -7.85 9.38
N TYR A 9 -68.85 -7.41 9.09
CA TYR A 9 -67.92 -8.18 8.27
C TYR A 9 -67.44 -9.46 8.98
N PHE A 10 -67.13 -9.40 10.27
CA PHE A 10 -66.71 -10.58 11.05
C PHE A 10 -67.80 -11.63 11.20
N SER A 11 -69.09 -11.22 11.33
CA SER A 11 -70.22 -12.15 11.42
C SER A 11 -70.50 -12.85 10.08
N PHE A 12 -70.26 -12.19 8.95
CA PHE A 12 -70.43 -12.80 7.61
C PHE A 12 -69.39 -13.89 7.35
N PHE A 13 -68.14 -13.71 7.78
CA PHE A 13 -67.07 -14.68 7.62
C PHE A 13 -67.17 -15.89 8.57
N SER A 14 -67.76 -15.73 9.75
CA SER A 14 -68.01 -16.83 10.66
C SER A 14 -69.15 -17.78 10.21
N ALA A 15 -70.05 -17.29 9.36
CA ALA A 15 -71.15 -18.08 8.82
C ALA A 15 -70.77 -18.89 7.55
N HIS A 16 -69.64 -18.63 6.93
CA HIS A 16 -69.20 -19.28 5.69
C HIS A 16 -67.72 -19.68 5.76
N PRO A 17 -67.35 -20.77 6.41
CA PRO A 17 -65.97 -21.20 6.64
C PRO A 17 -65.13 -21.32 5.36
N SER A 18 -65.74 -21.77 4.26
CA SER A 18 -65.07 -21.92 2.95
C SER A 18 -64.66 -20.60 2.33
N ILE A 19 -65.47 -19.54 2.51
CA ILE A 19 -65.18 -18.18 2.00
C ILE A 19 -64.11 -17.51 2.86
N SER A 20 -64.18 -17.74 4.17
CA SER A 20 -63.14 -17.28 5.11
C SER A 20 -61.77 -17.91 4.80
N LEU A 21 -61.73 -19.22 4.52
CA LEU A 21 -60.50 -19.92 4.14
C LEU A 21 -59.92 -19.42 2.81
N LEU A 22 -60.76 -19.19 1.82
CA LEU A 22 -60.36 -18.66 0.52
C LEU A 22 -59.81 -17.23 0.63
N PHE A 23 -60.45 -16.41 1.47
CA PHE A 23 -59.99 -15.02 1.70
C PHE A 23 -58.67 -14.97 2.44
N HIS A 24 -58.45 -15.83 3.45
CA HIS A 24 -57.18 -15.96 4.14
C HIS A 24 -56.09 -16.51 3.21
N PHE A 25 -56.41 -17.47 2.36
CA PHE A 25 -55.49 -18.03 1.36
C PHE A 25 -55.09 -16.96 0.33
N ILE A 26 -56.02 -16.16 -0.19
CA ILE A 26 -55.72 -15.06 -1.14
C ILE A 26 -54.90 -13.96 -0.47
N LEU A 27 -55.20 -13.59 0.77
CA LEU A 27 -54.42 -12.61 1.53
C LEU A 27 -53.00 -13.09 1.84
N TYR A 28 -52.88 -14.35 2.26
CA TYR A 28 -51.57 -14.95 2.58
C TYR A 28 -50.72 -15.11 1.31
N PHE A 29 -51.26 -15.70 0.25
CA PHE A 29 -50.54 -15.86 -1.02
C PHE A 29 -50.27 -14.52 -1.71
N GLY A 30 -51.18 -13.57 -1.63
CA GLY A 30 -50.99 -12.22 -2.15
C GLY A 30 -49.91 -11.46 -1.38
N PHE A 31 -49.84 -11.63 -0.05
CA PHE A 31 -48.83 -11.02 0.78
C PHE A 31 -47.43 -11.64 0.56
N GLU A 32 -47.32 -12.97 0.45
CA GLU A 32 -46.09 -13.68 0.13
C GLU A 32 -45.57 -13.33 -1.28
N LEU A 33 -46.46 -13.26 -2.25
CA LEU A 33 -46.13 -12.83 -3.61
C LEU A 33 -45.67 -11.36 -3.64
N PHE A 34 -46.34 -10.50 -2.88
CA PHE A 34 -45.95 -9.09 -2.74
C PHE A 34 -44.55 -8.99 -2.10
N LEU A 35 -44.30 -9.73 -1.02
CA LEU A 35 -42.98 -9.76 -0.36
C LEU A 35 -41.89 -10.30 -1.30
N PHE A 36 -42.22 -11.33 -2.09
CA PHE A 36 -41.28 -11.89 -3.07
C PHE A 36 -40.96 -10.87 -4.17
N VAL A 37 -41.98 -10.26 -4.79
CA VAL A 37 -41.78 -9.23 -5.82
C VAL A 37 -41.05 -8.02 -5.26
N PHE A 38 -41.35 -7.59 -4.03
CA PHE A 38 -40.70 -6.50 -3.36
C PHE A 38 -39.20 -6.81 -3.08
N LYS A 39 -38.88 -8.01 -2.58
CA LYS A 39 -37.49 -8.47 -2.40
C LYS A 39 -36.73 -8.52 -3.72
N VAL A 40 -37.34 -9.06 -4.79
CA VAL A 40 -36.72 -9.13 -6.12
C VAL A 40 -36.50 -7.74 -6.70
N THR A 41 -37.45 -6.83 -6.51
CA THR A 41 -37.37 -5.44 -7.01
C THR A 41 -36.28 -4.66 -6.26
N ILE A 42 -36.23 -4.77 -4.92
CA ILE A 42 -35.17 -4.16 -4.11
C ILE A 42 -33.79 -4.73 -4.50
N ARG A 43 -33.70 -6.04 -4.69
CA ARG A 43 -32.46 -6.68 -5.14
C ARG A 43 -32.00 -6.12 -6.48
N LYS A 44 -32.89 -6.00 -7.47
CA LYS A 44 -32.59 -5.39 -8.77
C LYS A 44 -32.21 -3.91 -8.67
N ILE A 45 -32.91 -3.14 -7.85
CA ILE A 45 -32.58 -1.72 -7.62
C ILE A 45 -31.21 -1.61 -6.98
N ASN A 46 -30.90 -2.45 -5.99
CA ASN A 46 -29.58 -2.47 -5.36
C ASN A 46 -28.48 -2.93 -6.33
N GLU A 47 -28.73 -3.91 -7.20
CA GLU A 47 -27.81 -4.34 -8.26
C GLU A 47 -27.58 -3.22 -9.29
N ILE A 48 -28.62 -2.48 -9.66
CA ILE A 48 -28.53 -1.33 -10.57
C ILE A 48 -27.77 -0.19 -9.89
N ASN A 49 -28.12 0.16 -8.66
CA ASN A 49 -27.39 1.19 -7.89
C ASN A 49 -25.95 0.78 -7.65
N TYR A 50 -25.67 -0.50 -7.35
CA TYR A 50 -24.31 -1.02 -7.23
C TYR A 50 -23.53 -0.88 -8.54
N LYS A 51 -24.14 -1.16 -9.71
CA LYS A 51 -23.53 -0.97 -11.03
C LYS A 51 -23.33 0.50 -11.40
N ILE A 52 -24.28 1.36 -11.07
CA ILE A 52 -24.24 2.82 -11.38
C ILE A 52 -23.23 3.55 -10.48
N LEU A 53 -23.12 3.14 -9.22
CA LEU A 53 -22.19 3.75 -8.25
C LEU A 53 -20.75 3.21 -8.35
N SER A 54 -20.45 2.28 -9.25
CA SER A 54 -19.14 1.68 -9.36
C SER A 54 -18.26 2.43 -10.36
N ASN A 55 -17.53 3.44 -9.91
CA ASN A 55 -16.30 3.86 -10.54
C ASN A 55 -15.30 2.71 -10.38
N LYS A 56 -15.26 1.81 -11.37
CA LYS A 56 -14.45 0.58 -11.33
C LYS A 56 -13.17 0.84 -12.09
N MET A 57 -12.05 0.92 -11.39
CA MET A 57 -10.74 0.86 -12.02
C MET A 57 -10.53 -0.56 -12.57
N LYS A 58 -10.84 -0.78 -13.84
CA LYS A 58 -10.75 -2.07 -14.53
C LYS A 58 -9.70 -2.03 -15.62
N ARG A 59 -8.79 -3.00 -15.60
CA ARG A 59 -7.75 -3.14 -16.62
C ARG A 59 -8.33 -3.21 -18.04
N THR A 60 -9.43 -3.94 -18.23
CA THR A 60 -10.12 -4.06 -19.53
C THR A 60 -10.59 -2.72 -20.05
N GLU A 61 -11.10 -1.84 -19.20
CA GLU A 61 -11.55 -0.50 -19.61
C GLU A 61 -10.33 0.40 -19.91
N SER A 62 -9.26 0.33 -19.13
CA SER A 62 -8.02 1.06 -19.41
C SER A 62 -7.38 0.63 -20.74
N VAL A 63 -7.38 -0.67 -21.07
CA VAL A 63 -6.92 -1.17 -22.37
C VAL A 63 -7.80 -0.67 -23.52
N LYS A 64 -9.13 -0.63 -23.33
CA LYS A 64 -10.04 -0.04 -24.33
C LYS A 64 -9.77 1.45 -24.56
N GLN A 65 -9.57 2.21 -23.47
CA GLN A 65 -9.21 3.63 -23.55
C GLN A 65 -7.87 3.83 -24.25
N LEU A 66 -6.86 2.99 -23.95
CA LEU A 66 -5.57 3.02 -24.65
C LEU A 66 -5.77 2.83 -26.15
N LYS A 67 -6.52 1.81 -26.57
CA LYS A 67 -6.80 1.53 -27.99
C LYS A 67 -7.62 2.63 -28.66
N ALA A 68 -8.59 3.20 -27.95
CA ALA A 68 -9.42 4.30 -28.46
C ALA A 68 -8.64 5.61 -28.66
N THR A 69 -7.51 5.79 -27.97
CA THR A 69 -6.62 6.94 -28.14
C THR A 69 -5.96 6.95 -29.53
N GLY A 70 -5.75 5.78 -30.15
CA GLY A 70 -5.12 5.66 -31.46
C GLY A 70 -3.73 6.32 -31.48
N ASP A 71 -3.41 6.99 -32.59
CA ASP A 71 -2.11 7.66 -32.79
C ASP A 71 -1.98 9.03 -32.10
N GLN A 72 -3.02 9.48 -31.37
CA GLN A 72 -2.96 10.76 -30.69
C GLN A 72 -1.95 10.73 -29.54
N PRO A 73 -0.99 11.67 -29.47
CA PRO A 73 0.01 11.66 -28.42
C PRO A 73 -0.59 11.89 -27.03
N TRP A 74 -0.03 11.22 -26.05
CA TRP A 74 -0.23 11.52 -24.64
C TRP A 74 0.52 12.80 -24.28
N ASP A 75 0.03 13.57 -23.31
CA ASP A 75 0.83 14.66 -22.75
C ASP A 75 2.00 14.06 -21.96
N LEU A 76 1.71 13.05 -21.12
CA LEU A 76 2.73 12.35 -20.31
C LEU A 76 2.53 10.83 -20.41
N ILE A 77 3.65 10.13 -20.62
CA ILE A 77 3.75 8.69 -20.34
C ILE A 77 4.68 8.49 -19.15
N ILE A 78 4.20 7.81 -18.12
CA ILE A 78 4.92 7.51 -16.88
C ILE A 78 5.25 6.01 -16.87
N ILE A 79 6.53 5.69 -16.70
CA ILE A 79 7.02 4.32 -16.58
C ILE A 79 7.26 4.01 -15.11
N GLY A 80 6.51 3.02 -14.56
CA GLY A 80 6.61 2.58 -13.17
C GLY A 80 5.41 2.96 -12.31
N GLY A 81 4.77 1.96 -11.71
CA GLY A 81 3.57 2.06 -10.86
C GLY A 81 3.86 2.00 -9.35
N GLY A 82 5.04 2.46 -8.92
CA GLY A 82 5.33 2.68 -7.50
C GLY A 82 4.73 3.99 -6.98
N ALA A 83 4.97 4.30 -5.69
CA ALA A 83 4.46 5.52 -5.04
C ALA A 83 4.74 6.80 -5.82
N THR A 84 5.95 6.92 -6.40
CA THR A 84 6.36 8.09 -7.18
C THR A 84 5.59 8.19 -8.48
N GLY A 85 5.55 7.11 -9.28
CA GLY A 85 4.85 7.13 -10.56
C GLY A 85 3.35 7.31 -10.42
N LEU A 86 2.71 6.64 -9.44
CA LEU A 86 1.30 6.83 -9.11
C LEU A 86 1.01 8.26 -8.65
N GLY A 87 1.89 8.84 -7.81
CA GLY A 87 1.80 10.24 -7.41
C GLY A 87 1.89 11.21 -8.59
N ILE A 88 2.81 10.96 -9.54
CA ILE A 88 2.96 11.77 -10.78
C ILE A 88 1.70 11.64 -11.64
N ALA A 89 1.15 10.41 -11.81
CA ALA A 89 -0.07 10.20 -12.57
C ALA A 89 -1.26 10.95 -11.95
N MET A 90 -1.41 10.89 -10.64
CA MET A 90 -2.44 11.62 -9.90
C MET A 90 -2.29 13.14 -10.05
N ASP A 91 -1.08 13.68 -9.86
CA ASP A 91 -0.85 15.12 -9.97
C ASP A 91 -1.11 15.62 -11.41
N ALA A 92 -0.60 14.92 -12.41
CA ALA A 92 -0.78 15.27 -13.82
C ALA A 92 -2.26 15.21 -14.25
N ALA A 93 -2.97 14.14 -13.88
CA ALA A 93 -4.39 13.98 -14.21
C ALA A 93 -5.27 15.07 -13.56
N THR A 94 -5.00 15.43 -12.29
CA THR A 94 -5.74 16.50 -11.60
C THR A 94 -5.52 17.88 -12.21
N ARG A 95 -4.43 18.06 -12.97
CA ARG A 95 -4.15 19.25 -13.78
C ARG A 95 -4.73 19.17 -15.19
N ASN A 96 -5.47 18.08 -15.52
CA ASN A 96 -6.10 17.78 -16.81
C ASN A 96 -5.09 17.46 -17.95
N TYR A 97 -3.91 16.97 -17.65
CA TYR A 97 -3.02 16.43 -18.66
C TYR A 97 -3.44 15.01 -19.04
N LYS A 98 -3.43 14.70 -20.36
CA LYS A 98 -3.68 13.37 -20.90
C LYS A 98 -2.55 12.43 -20.47
N THR A 99 -2.80 11.63 -19.45
CA THR A 99 -1.78 10.90 -18.69
C THR A 99 -1.93 9.40 -18.84
N LEU A 100 -0.84 8.71 -19.19
CA LEU A 100 -0.73 7.25 -19.23
C LEU A 100 0.35 6.78 -18.27
N LEU A 101 0.03 5.79 -17.42
CA LEU A 101 1.01 5.10 -16.57
C LEU A 101 1.10 3.63 -16.96
N LEU A 102 2.32 3.11 -17.15
CA LEU A 102 2.63 1.74 -17.49
C LEU A 102 3.48 1.10 -16.39
N GLU A 103 2.99 -0.01 -15.81
CA GLU A 103 3.68 -0.80 -14.79
C GLU A 103 3.86 -2.24 -15.27
N GLN A 104 5.10 -2.75 -15.22
CA GLN A 104 5.42 -4.11 -15.72
C GLN A 104 4.86 -5.24 -14.86
N ALA A 105 4.55 -4.97 -13.61
CA ALA A 105 3.94 -5.92 -12.67
C ALA A 105 2.64 -5.34 -12.12
N ASP A 106 2.29 -5.65 -10.88
CA ASP A 106 1.21 -4.97 -10.18
C ASP A 106 1.68 -3.64 -9.55
N PHE A 107 0.75 -2.71 -9.34
CA PHE A 107 1.02 -1.46 -8.65
C PHE A 107 1.65 -1.69 -7.27
N ALA A 108 2.69 -0.92 -6.97
CA ALA A 108 3.47 -1.01 -5.73
C ALA A 108 4.18 -2.36 -5.48
N LYS A 109 4.37 -3.23 -6.47
CA LYS A 109 5.06 -4.52 -6.27
C LYS A 109 6.47 -4.38 -5.69
N GLY A 110 7.21 -3.35 -6.07
CA GLY A 110 8.58 -3.10 -5.59
C GLY A 110 8.63 -2.49 -4.18
N THR A 111 9.48 -1.51 -4.00
CA THR A 111 9.77 -0.80 -2.72
C THR A 111 8.53 -0.27 -2.01
N SER A 112 7.52 0.12 -2.77
CA SER A 112 6.36 0.86 -2.27
C SER A 112 5.42 0.06 -1.36
N SER A 113 5.45 -1.28 -1.39
CA SER A 113 4.72 -2.14 -0.44
C SER A 113 5.61 -2.75 0.66
N ARG A 114 6.90 -2.42 0.68
CA ARG A 114 7.91 -3.05 1.54
C ARG A 114 8.58 -2.06 2.48
N SER A 115 7.86 -0.98 2.83
CA SER A 115 8.32 0.04 3.77
C SER A 115 8.17 -0.41 5.23
N THR A 116 8.70 0.40 6.16
CA THR A 116 8.46 0.24 7.61
C THR A 116 7.02 0.63 8.02
N LYS A 117 6.16 0.99 7.07
CA LYS A 117 4.78 1.45 7.28
C LYS A 117 4.70 2.76 8.11
N LEU A 118 5.73 3.61 7.99
CA LEU A 118 5.83 4.89 8.67
C LEU A 118 5.96 6.04 7.67
N VAL A 119 5.15 7.08 7.88
CA VAL A 119 5.29 8.39 7.24
C VAL A 119 5.75 9.37 8.30
N HIS A 120 7.04 9.67 8.27
CA HIS A 120 7.72 10.32 9.37
C HIS A 120 8.67 11.42 8.91
N GLY A 121 8.86 12.44 9.78
CA GLY A 121 9.79 13.53 9.51
C GLY A 121 11.26 13.12 9.57
N GLY A 122 11.55 11.96 10.18
CA GLY A 122 12.90 11.43 10.26
C GLY A 122 13.75 12.11 11.34
N VAL A 123 13.43 11.90 12.60
CA VAL A 123 14.17 12.43 13.78
C VAL A 123 15.69 12.27 13.66
N ARG A 124 16.15 11.17 13.03
CA ARG A 124 17.59 10.92 12.80
C ARG A 124 18.28 12.01 11.95
N TYR A 125 17.58 12.58 10.95
CA TYR A 125 18.15 13.63 10.11
C TYR A 125 18.30 14.95 10.85
N LEU A 126 17.45 15.19 11.86
CA LEU A 126 17.63 16.33 12.75
C LEU A 126 18.97 16.25 13.51
N ALA A 127 19.33 15.04 13.99
CA ALA A 127 20.63 14.80 14.62
C ALA A 127 21.82 14.95 13.65
N GLN A 128 21.58 14.88 12.34
CA GLN A 128 22.58 15.12 11.28
C GLN A 128 22.59 16.57 10.78
N GLY A 129 21.73 17.46 11.33
CA GLY A 129 21.66 18.86 10.97
C GLY A 129 20.80 19.18 9.73
N ASP A 130 20.15 18.18 9.09
CA ASP A 130 19.31 18.39 7.92
C ASP A 130 17.90 18.84 8.28
N VAL A 131 17.79 20.09 8.76
CA VAL A 131 16.53 20.71 9.22
C VAL A 131 15.56 20.89 8.05
N ALA A 132 16.05 21.18 6.86
CA ALA A 132 15.21 21.43 5.67
C ALA A 132 14.44 20.16 5.27
N LEU A 133 15.15 19.01 5.18
CA LEU A 133 14.55 17.72 4.87
C LEU A 133 13.53 17.28 5.94
N VAL A 134 13.83 17.55 7.22
CA VAL A 134 12.90 17.25 8.33
C VAL A 134 11.63 18.07 8.21
N ARG A 135 11.75 19.39 7.96
CA ARG A 135 10.60 20.30 7.82
C ARG A 135 9.71 19.92 6.65
N GLU A 136 10.30 19.61 5.49
CA GLU A 136 9.57 19.14 4.32
C GLU A 136 8.82 17.83 4.62
N ALA A 137 9.51 16.85 5.21
CA ALA A 137 8.89 15.58 5.54
C ALA A 137 7.76 15.70 6.57
N LEU A 138 7.89 16.57 7.58
CA LEU A 138 6.84 16.86 8.56
C LEU A 138 5.63 17.52 7.91
N TYR A 139 5.85 18.44 6.97
CA TYR A 139 4.80 19.09 6.22
C TYR A 139 4.04 18.08 5.35
N GLU A 140 4.74 17.28 4.53
CA GLU A 140 4.14 16.26 3.65
C GLU A 140 3.43 15.16 4.46
N ARG A 141 3.99 14.73 5.61
CA ARG A 141 3.31 13.84 6.56
C ARG A 141 1.95 14.40 6.98
N GLY A 142 1.91 15.68 7.36
CA GLY A 142 0.68 16.33 7.78
C GLY A 142 -0.36 16.40 6.65
N LEU A 143 0.06 16.70 5.42
CA LEU A 143 -0.83 16.68 4.26
C LEU A 143 -1.39 15.27 4.01
N LEU A 144 -0.55 14.22 4.11
CA LEU A 144 -1.00 12.85 3.90
C LEU A 144 -2.06 12.43 4.93
N LEU A 145 -1.83 12.71 6.23
CA LEU A 145 -2.81 12.39 7.27
C LEU A 145 -4.14 13.14 7.08
N ASN A 146 -4.10 14.34 6.51
CA ASN A 146 -5.30 15.11 6.19
C ASN A 146 -6.02 14.58 4.94
N ASN A 147 -5.28 14.10 3.95
CA ASN A 147 -5.82 13.71 2.65
C ASN A 147 -6.25 12.22 2.59
N ALA A 148 -5.66 11.37 3.46
CA ALA A 148 -5.95 9.93 3.52
C ALA A 148 -6.07 9.43 4.98
N PRO A 149 -6.94 10.00 5.82
CA PRO A 149 -7.03 9.66 7.25
C PRO A 149 -7.51 8.23 7.53
N HIS A 150 -8.12 7.57 6.57
CA HIS A 150 -8.52 6.15 6.65
C HIS A 150 -7.32 5.20 6.53
N LEU A 151 -6.19 5.65 5.96
CA LEU A 151 -4.98 4.85 5.74
C LEU A 151 -3.76 5.35 6.50
N ALA A 152 -3.75 6.62 6.91
CA ALA A 152 -2.64 7.24 7.62
C ALA A 152 -3.14 7.86 8.92
N HIS A 153 -2.51 7.50 10.02
CA HIS A 153 -2.92 7.93 11.35
C HIS A 153 -1.74 8.26 12.26
N ASN A 154 -2.03 8.92 13.37
CA ASN A 154 -1.06 9.25 14.40
C ASN A 154 -0.65 7.98 15.16
N GLN A 155 0.65 7.66 15.15
CA GLN A 155 1.26 6.59 15.94
C GLN A 155 2.11 7.19 17.06
N GLN A 156 1.87 6.72 18.27
CA GLN A 156 2.71 7.06 19.43
C GLN A 156 3.94 6.16 19.46
N PHE A 157 5.09 6.76 19.71
CA PHE A 157 6.37 6.08 19.88
C PHE A 157 6.93 6.32 21.27
N ILE A 158 7.60 5.34 21.81
CA ILE A 158 8.37 5.43 23.05
C ILE A 158 9.83 5.10 22.73
N ILE A 159 10.72 5.99 23.13
CA ILE A 159 12.17 5.75 23.17
C ILE A 159 12.53 5.37 24.61
N PRO A 160 12.69 4.08 24.93
CA PRO A 160 13.14 3.67 26.25
C PRO A 160 14.59 4.05 26.44
N HIS A 161 14.98 4.49 27.63
CA HIS A 161 16.37 4.78 27.94
C HIS A 161 16.84 4.09 29.23
N TYR A 162 18.08 3.63 29.19
CA TYR A 162 18.72 2.86 30.25
C TYR A 162 19.87 3.64 30.91
N SER A 163 20.23 4.81 30.35
CA SER A 163 21.23 5.72 30.90
C SER A 163 20.58 7.06 31.25
N TRP A 164 20.97 7.68 32.37
CA TRP A 164 20.33 8.92 32.88
C TRP A 164 20.44 10.11 31.91
N TRP A 165 21.55 10.24 31.17
CA TRP A 165 21.80 11.35 30.24
C TRP A 165 20.96 11.28 28.96
N GLN A 166 20.49 10.08 28.57
CA GLN A 166 19.70 9.87 27.38
C GLN A 166 18.33 10.57 27.45
N GLY A 167 17.73 10.60 28.64
CA GLY A 167 16.44 11.26 28.88
C GLY A 167 16.44 12.74 28.45
N PRO A 168 17.27 13.61 29.03
CA PRO A 168 17.40 15.00 28.62
C PRO A 168 17.77 15.18 27.15
N PHE A 169 18.74 14.40 26.65
CA PHE A 169 19.24 14.49 25.27
C PHE A 169 18.13 14.28 24.24
N TYR A 170 17.40 13.18 24.32
CA TYR A 170 16.32 12.89 23.38
C TYR A 170 15.12 13.82 23.58
N THR A 171 14.84 14.25 24.80
CA THR A 171 13.72 15.18 25.07
C THR A 171 13.95 16.51 24.36
N ILE A 172 15.15 17.08 24.41
CA ILE A 172 15.47 18.35 23.75
C ILE A 172 15.34 18.18 22.22
N GLY A 173 15.94 17.13 21.66
CA GLY A 173 15.87 16.87 20.21
C GLY A 173 14.42 16.72 19.72
N LEU A 174 13.57 16.00 20.47
CA LEU A 174 12.19 15.79 20.09
C LEU A 174 11.31 17.04 20.31
N LYS A 175 11.62 17.91 21.23
CA LYS A 175 10.94 19.22 21.35
C LYS A 175 11.23 20.13 20.15
N VAL A 176 12.46 20.10 19.63
CA VAL A 176 12.80 20.79 18.38
C VAL A 176 12.02 20.19 17.20
N TYR A 177 11.91 18.86 17.15
CA TYR A 177 11.10 18.16 16.14
C TYR A 177 9.62 18.56 16.19
N ASP A 178 9.03 18.67 17.39
CA ASP A 178 7.65 19.14 17.58
C ASP A 178 7.48 20.58 17.08
N LEU A 179 8.44 21.46 17.38
CA LEU A 179 8.42 22.85 16.94
C LEU A 179 8.45 22.95 15.39
N LEU A 180 9.28 22.14 14.74
CA LEU A 180 9.37 22.07 13.28
C LEU A 180 8.08 21.57 12.61
N SER A 181 7.28 20.76 13.33
CA SER A 181 5.98 20.26 12.84
C SER A 181 4.91 21.37 12.78
N GLY A 182 5.04 22.44 13.56
CA GLY A 182 4.13 23.59 13.58
C GLY A 182 2.67 23.18 13.78
N LYS A 183 1.78 23.70 12.94
CA LYS A 183 0.32 23.40 12.97
C LYS A 183 -0.03 21.96 12.59
N LEU A 184 0.88 21.22 11.98
CA LEU A 184 0.71 19.80 11.59
C LEU A 184 1.32 18.85 12.63
N SER A 185 1.56 19.31 13.86
CA SER A 185 2.02 18.48 14.97
C SER A 185 0.97 17.43 15.33
N LEU A 186 1.43 16.19 15.57
CA LEU A 186 0.58 15.05 15.93
C LEU A 186 0.48 14.85 17.45
N GLY A 187 1.28 15.58 18.24
CA GLY A 187 1.31 15.51 19.70
C GLY A 187 2.61 16.10 20.26
N ARG A 188 2.65 16.31 21.58
CA ARG A 188 3.82 16.87 22.25
C ARG A 188 4.72 15.76 22.78
N SER A 189 6.01 15.91 22.53
CA SER A 189 7.03 15.01 23.10
C SER A 189 7.24 15.33 24.59
N ARG A 190 7.32 14.27 25.40
CA ARG A 190 7.55 14.38 26.84
C ARG A 190 8.33 13.20 27.40
N HIS A 191 9.10 13.46 28.44
CA HIS A 191 9.72 12.41 29.26
C HIS A 191 8.64 11.72 30.11
N ILE A 192 8.79 10.39 30.28
CA ILE A 192 7.93 9.56 31.13
C ILE A 192 8.80 8.69 32.05
N SER A 193 8.28 8.39 33.24
CA SER A 193 8.95 7.53 34.22
C SER A 193 9.07 6.08 33.75
N SER A 194 9.94 5.31 34.39
CA SER A 194 10.07 3.87 34.12
C SER A 194 8.77 3.11 34.38
N SER A 195 8.01 3.48 35.40
CA SER A 195 6.69 2.89 35.68
C SER A 195 5.68 3.17 34.57
N GLU A 196 5.64 4.39 34.03
CA GLU A 196 4.78 4.74 32.90
C GLU A 196 5.22 4.02 31.60
N VAL A 197 6.53 3.85 31.37
CA VAL A 197 7.02 3.04 30.24
C VAL A 197 6.53 1.60 30.37
N ILE A 198 6.67 0.97 31.54
CA ILE A 198 6.23 -0.41 31.77
C ILE A 198 4.72 -0.57 31.58
N ASN A 199 3.92 0.39 32.04
CA ASN A 199 2.49 0.35 31.84
C ASN A 199 2.07 0.45 30.38
N ARG A 200 2.80 1.23 29.56
CA ARG A 200 2.53 1.40 28.12
C ARG A 200 3.16 0.30 27.25
N LEU A 201 4.28 -0.25 27.68
CA LEU A 201 5.05 -1.29 27.01
C LEU A 201 5.30 -2.45 28.00
N PRO A 202 4.28 -3.30 28.28
CA PRO A 202 4.39 -4.34 29.32
C PRO A 202 5.52 -5.35 29.07
N THR A 203 5.89 -5.53 27.80
CA THR A 203 6.90 -6.49 27.35
C THR A 203 8.30 -5.89 27.24
N ILE A 204 8.52 -4.64 27.65
CA ILE A 204 9.84 -4.02 27.65
C ILE A 204 10.75 -4.66 28.72
N ARG A 205 12.05 -4.77 28.44
CA ARG A 205 13.03 -5.18 29.44
C ARG A 205 13.10 -4.15 30.58
N LYS A 206 12.84 -4.60 31.81
CA LYS A 206 12.72 -3.73 33.00
C LYS A 206 14.06 -3.43 33.65
N GLU A 207 15.03 -4.36 33.51
CA GLU A 207 16.35 -4.26 34.16
C GLU A 207 17.11 -3.05 33.64
N GLY A 208 17.44 -2.14 34.55
CA GLY A 208 18.17 -0.91 34.23
C GLY A 208 17.35 0.20 33.58
N LEU A 209 16.05 0.00 33.32
CA LEU A 209 15.18 1.00 32.69
C LEU A 209 15.06 2.25 33.60
N LYS A 210 15.42 3.41 33.07
CA LYS A 210 15.38 4.72 33.77
C LYS A 210 14.13 5.54 33.42
N GLY A 211 13.52 5.30 32.25
CA GLY A 211 12.37 6.01 31.76
C GLY A 211 12.27 5.90 30.25
N GLY A 212 11.47 6.79 29.66
CA GLY A 212 11.31 6.87 28.22
C GLY A 212 10.91 8.27 27.76
N ILE A 213 10.97 8.49 26.46
CA ILE A 213 10.43 9.70 25.83
C ILE A 213 9.31 9.29 24.88
N VAL A 214 8.14 9.86 25.08
CA VAL A 214 7.01 9.73 24.16
C VAL A 214 7.15 10.79 23.08
N TYR A 215 6.95 10.39 21.83
CA TYR A 215 6.76 11.30 20.70
C TYR A 215 5.76 10.73 19.71
N HIS A 216 5.38 11.50 18.71
CA HIS A 216 4.35 11.15 17.75
C HIS A 216 4.85 11.26 16.31
N ASP A 217 4.51 10.28 15.49
CA ASP A 217 4.75 10.31 14.06
C ASP A 217 3.61 9.62 13.30
N GLY A 218 3.66 9.55 11.96
CA GLY A 218 2.61 8.92 11.18
C GLY A 218 2.88 7.44 10.93
N GLN A 219 1.84 6.62 11.06
CA GLN A 219 1.80 5.26 10.53
C GLN A 219 0.81 5.20 9.36
N PHE A 220 1.05 4.33 8.39
CA PHE A 220 0.17 4.18 7.24
C PHE A 220 0.18 2.76 6.65
N ASP A 221 -0.81 2.45 5.83
CA ASP A 221 -0.84 1.24 5.01
C ASP A 221 -0.31 1.58 3.60
N ASP A 222 0.95 1.24 3.34
CA ASP A 222 1.66 1.66 2.13
C ASP A 222 1.07 1.08 0.83
N ALA A 223 0.75 -0.22 0.83
CA ALA A 223 0.20 -0.89 -0.34
C ALA A 223 -1.24 -0.40 -0.64
N ARG A 224 -2.08 -0.26 0.39
CA ARG A 224 -3.44 0.29 0.23
C ARG A 224 -3.40 1.74 -0.26
N LEU A 225 -2.54 2.56 0.33
CA LEU A 225 -2.37 3.95 -0.11
C LEU A 225 -1.96 4.02 -1.59
N ALA A 226 -1.06 3.14 -2.05
CA ALA A 226 -0.68 3.10 -3.45
C ALA A 226 -1.86 2.75 -4.37
N VAL A 227 -2.69 1.77 -3.99
CA VAL A 227 -3.91 1.42 -4.72
C VAL A 227 -4.90 2.58 -4.75
N ASP A 228 -5.10 3.27 -3.62
CA ASP A 228 -6.04 4.39 -3.54
C ASP A 228 -5.52 5.64 -4.28
N ILE A 229 -4.20 5.84 -4.36
CA ILE A 229 -3.59 6.86 -5.25
C ILE A 229 -3.85 6.49 -6.73
N ALA A 230 -3.69 5.20 -7.12
CA ALA A 230 -3.99 4.74 -8.47
C ALA A 230 -5.46 5.01 -8.82
N ARG A 231 -6.39 4.67 -7.91
CA ARG A 231 -7.81 4.96 -8.09
C ARG A 231 -8.10 6.46 -8.18
N THR A 232 -7.43 7.26 -7.35
CA THR A 232 -7.57 8.73 -7.43
C THR A 232 -7.09 9.27 -8.78
N ALA A 233 -6.01 8.73 -9.34
CA ALA A 233 -5.52 9.11 -10.66
C ALA A 233 -6.50 8.71 -11.77
N ASP A 234 -7.04 7.49 -11.73
CA ASP A 234 -8.07 6.98 -12.66
C ASP A 234 -9.34 7.84 -12.62
N GLU A 235 -9.84 8.16 -11.44
CA GLU A 235 -11.02 9.04 -11.24
C GLU A 235 -10.81 10.47 -11.78
N ASN A 236 -9.57 10.91 -11.91
CA ASN A 236 -9.20 12.19 -12.50
C ASN A 236 -8.79 12.09 -13.98
N GLY A 237 -8.99 10.92 -14.62
CA GLY A 237 -8.83 10.73 -16.05
C GLY A 237 -7.46 10.22 -16.50
N ALA A 238 -6.59 9.78 -15.59
CA ALA A 238 -5.40 9.04 -16.00
C ALA A 238 -5.77 7.63 -16.47
N VAL A 239 -5.09 7.14 -17.49
CA VAL A 239 -5.13 5.72 -17.88
C VAL A 239 -3.96 5.01 -17.21
N LEU A 240 -4.27 4.01 -16.37
CA LEU A 240 -3.26 3.22 -15.68
C LEU A 240 -3.34 1.77 -16.15
N LEU A 241 -2.18 1.15 -16.39
CA LEU A 241 -2.08 -0.23 -16.84
C LEU A 241 -0.98 -0.94 -16.07
N ASN A 242 -1.37 -1.96 -15.31
CA ASN A 242 -0.47 -2.94 -14.74
C ASN A 242 -0.24 -4.09 -15.72
N TYR A 243 0.83 -4.86 -15.54
CA TYR A 243 1.28 -5.91 -16.47
C TYR A 243 1.53 -5.38 -17.88
N PHE A 244 2.01 -4.14 -18.00
CA PHE A 244 2.46 -3.51 -19.22
C PHE A 244 3.94 -3.15 -19.11
N LYS A 245 4.81 -3.87 -19.83
CA LYS A 245 6.25 -3.67 -19.79
C LYS A 245 6.69 -2.75 -20.92
N VAL A 246 7.34 -1.64 -20.58
CA VAL A 246 8.06 -0.81 -21.54
C VAL A 246 9.37 -1.51 -21.89
N ASN A 247 9.57 -1.80 -23.17
CA ASN A 247 10.74 -2.50 -23.70
C ASN A 247 11.51 -1.68 -24.74
N GLY A 248 11.15 -0.41 -24.96
CA GLY A 248 11.85 0.50 -25.85
C GLY A 248 11.35 1.94 -25.74
N LEU A 249 12.20 2.89 -26.10
CA LEU A 249 11.86 4.30 -26.23
C LEU A 249 11.81 4.69 -27.72
N LEU A 250 10.80 5.46 -28.09
CA LEU A 250 10.68 6.03 -29.42
C LEU A 250 11.44 7.35 -29.47
N LYS A 251 12.14 7.60 -30.56
CA LYS A 251 12.88 8.85 -30.77
C LYS A 251 12.51 9.50 -32.10
N SER A 252 12.35 10.82 -32.08
CA SER A 252 12.23 11.63 -33.28
C SER A 252 13.54 11.67 -34.08
N THR A 253 13.49 12.16 -35.30
CA THR A 253 14.69 12.41 -36.15
C THR A 253 15.72 13.32 -35.49
N ALA A 254 15.29 14.20 -34.56
CA ALA A 254 16.16 15.05 -33.74
C ALA A 254 16.72 14.35 -32.49
N GLY A 255 16.52 13.05 -32.33
CA GLY A 255 17.00 12.26 -31.18
C GLY A 255 16.22 12.49 -29.89
N LYS A 256 15.07 13.18 -29.92
CA LYS A 256 14.23 13.41 -28.74
C LYS A 256 13.30 12.25 -28.49
N VAL A 257 13.19 11.82 -27.22
CA VAL A 257 12.22 10.81 -26.81
C VAL A 257 10.81 11.41 -26.98
N ASN A 258 9.99 10.73 -27.80
CA ASN A 258 8.64 11.14 -28.14
C ASN A 258 7.61 10.02 -27.97
N GLY A 259 7.94 8.97 -27.18
CA GLY A 259 7.03 7.88 -26.88
C GLY A 259 7.75 6.62 -26.39
N VAL A 260 6.99 5.54 -26.30
CA VAL A 260 7.48 4.23 -25.82
C VAL A 260 6.93 3.10 -26.68
N ARG A 261 7.67 1.98 -26.73
CA ARG A 261 7.16 0.68 -27.13
C ARG A 261 6.90 -0.14 -25.87
N ALA A 262 5.67 -0.62 -25.71
CA ALA A 262 5.25 -1.39 -24.54
C ALA A 262 4.55 -2.68 -24.95
N GLN A 263 4.63 -3.68 -24.10
CA GLN A 263 3.98 -4.98 -24.29
C GLN A 263 3.00 -5.24 -23.17
N ASP A 264 1.78 -5.61 -23.51
CA ASP A 264 0.81 -6.22 -22.59
C ASP A 264 1.27 -7.65 -22.27
N LEU A 265 1.66 -7.91 -21.04
CA LEU A 265 2.17 -9.21 -20.60
C LEU A 265 1.07 -10.28 -20.46
N GLU A 266 -0.22 -9.87 -20.41
CA GLU A 266 -1.35 -10.79 -20.37
C GLU A 266 -1.72 -11.34 -21.75
N THR A 267 -1.61 -10.50 -22.79
CA THR A 267 -2.01 -10.86 -24.16
C THR A 267 -0.81 -11.07 -25.11
N GLY A 268 0.36 -10.55 -24.76
CA GLY A 268 1.53 -10.48 -25.62
C GLY A 268 1.49 -9.35 -26.67
N GLU A 269 0.39 -8.58 -26.73
CA GLU A 269 0.21 -7.49 -27.71
C GLU A 269 1.22 -6.36 -27.49
N ILE A 270 1.79 -5.84 -28.58
CA ILE A 270 2.77 -4.76 -28.55
C ILE A 270 2.13 -3.46 -29.00
N PHE A 271 2.37 -2.41 -28.24
CA PHE A 271 1.86 -1.07 -28.48
C PHE A 271 3.00 -0.08 -28.75
N THR A 272 2.80 0.78 -29.74
CA THR A 272 3.65 1.94 -30.05
C THR A 272 2.90 3.17 -29.63
N LEU A 273 3.38 3.89 -28.60
CA LEU A 273 2.64 4.94 -27.91
C LEU A 273 3.42 6.25 -27.96
N SER A 274 2.84 7.28 -28.56
CA SER A 274 3.46 8.59 -28.70
C SER A 274 3.14 9.49 -27.49
N ALA A 275 4.10 10.32 -27.08
CA ALA A 275 3.94 11.28 -25.99
C ALA A 275 4.75 12.56 -26.19
N LYS A 276 4.30 13.67 -25.61
CA LYS A 276 5.07 14.92 -25.53
C LYS A 276 6.22 14.78 -24.52
N THR A 277 6.02 14.00 -23.45
CA THR A 277 7.02 13.78 -22.41
C THR A 277 6.94 12.35 -21.89
N VAL A 278 8.09 11.71 -21.69
CA VAL A 278 8.23 10.40 -21.06
C VAL A 278 8.98 10.55 -19.73
N ILE A 279 8.43 9.95 -18.68
CA ILE A 279 8.95 10.02 -17.31
C ILE A 279 9.32 8.61 -16.85
N ASN A 280 10.59 8.43 -16.46
CA ASN A 280 11.10 7.24 -15.84
C ASN A 280 10.98 7.38 -14.30
N ALA A 281 10.04 6.65 -13.70
CA ALA A 281 9.76 6.59 -12.26
C ALA A 281 9.89 5.16 -11.71
N THR A 282 10.80 4.36 -12.26
CA THR A 282 10.91 2.93 -12.01
C THR A 282 11.71 2.57 -10.74
N GLY A 283 12.02 3.56 -9.88
CA GLY A 283 12.63 3.34 -8.57
C GLY A 283 14.05 2.76 -8.68
N VAL A 284 14.27 1.53 -8.20
CA VAL A 284 15.59 0.87 -8.28
C VAL A 284 15.95 0.42 -9.68
N PHE A 285 14.99 0.40 -10.62
CA PHE A 285 15.17 0.00 -12.02
C PHE A 285 15.34 1.19 -12.98
N VAL A 286 15.59 2.39 -12.47
CA VAL A 286 15.71 3.59 -13.32
C VAL A 286 16.86 3.48 -14.33
N ASP A 287 17.93 2.78 -13.97
CA ASP A 287 19.13 2.62 -14.81
C ASP A 287 18.82 1.77 -16.04
N GLU A 288 17.96 0.74 -15.94
CA GLU A 288 17.51 -0.05 -17.08
C GLU A 288 16.81 0.81 -18.14
N VAL A 289 15.94 1.72 -17.72
CA VAL A 289 15.24 2.63 -18.64
C VAL A 289 16.18 3.71 -19.19
N LEU A 290 17.14 4.20 -18.40
CA LEU A 290 18.18 5.11 -18.88
C LEU A 290 19.04 4.46 -19.95
N GLN A 291 19.36 3.18 -19.82
CA GLN A 291 20.12 2.41 -20.83
C GLN A 291 19.33 2.15 -22.10
N LEU A 292 17.98 2.12 -22.06
CA LEU A 292 17.15 2.16 -23.28
C LEU A 292 17.28 3.47 -24.04
N ASP A 293 17.52 4.59 -23.33
CA ASP A 293 17.77 5.90 -23.93
C ASP A 293 19.21 6.03 -24.43
N ASN A 294 20.16 5.73 -23.56
CA ASN A 294 21.59 5.77 -23.85
C ASN A 294 22.29 4.55 -23.24
N PRO A 295 22.73 3.56 -24.04
CA PRO A 295 23.40 2.35 -23.54
C PRO A 295 24.65 2.61 -22.70
N THR A 296 25.27 3.79 -22.84
CA THR A 296 26.47 4.18 -22.07
C THR A 296 26.13 5.07 -20.86
N ALA A 297 24.86 5.24 -20.51
CA ALA A 297 24.46 6.04 -19.37
C ALA A 297 25.04 5.47 -18.06
N PRO A 298 25.64 6.28 -17.19
CA PRO A 298 26.12 5.82 -15.89
C PRO A 298 24.95 5.46 -14.97
N ASN A 299 25.18 4.50 -14.08
CA ASN A 299 24.19 4.13 -13.08
C ASN A 299 23.93 5.31 -12.12
N MET A 300 22.66 5.64 -11.93
CA MET A 300 22.18 6.68 -11.03
C MET A 300 21.83 6.16 -9.63
N VAL A 301 21.57 4.85 -9.50
CA VAL A 301 21.08 4.24 -8.27
C VAL A 301 22.08 3.23 -7.72
N LYS A 302 22.29 3.32 -6.41
CA LYS A 302 22.92 2.27 -5.62
C LYS A 302 21.86 1.69 -4.68
N PRO A 303 21.37 0.45 -4.92
CA PRO A 303 20.31 -0.12 -4.09
C PRO A 303 20.81 -0.38 -2.67
N SER A 304 19.95 -0.15 -1.68
CA SER A 304 20.19 -0.54 -0.30
C SER A 304 18.99 -1.32 0.22
N GLN A 305 19.25 -2.54 0.71
CA GLN A 305 18.24 -3.42 1.25
C GLN A 305 17.86 -3.05 2.68
N GLY A 306 16.57 -3.13 2.99
CA GLY A 306 16.04 -3.04 4.34
C GLY A 306 15.10 -4.19 4.62
N VAL A 307 15.39 -4.96 5.65
CA VAL A 307 14.64 -6.16 6.05
C VAL A 307 13.71 -5.84 7.22
N HIS A 308 12.55 -6.51 7.21
CA HIS A 308 11.60 -6.48 8.31
C HIS A 308 11.17 -7.91 8.67
N LEU A 309 10.99 -8.14 9.97
CA LEU A 309 10.42 -9.36 10.52
C LEU A 309 9.06 -9.04 11.13
N VAL A 310 8.11 -9.93 10.97
CA VAL A 310 6.77 -9.81 11.55
C VAL A 310 6.57 -10.87 12.62
N LEU A 311 6.16 -10.41 13.79
CA LEU A 311 5.90 -11.25 14.97
C LEU A 311 4.43 -11.14 15.38
N ASP A 312 3.98 -12.05 16.23
CA ASP A 312 2.68 -11.93 16.86
C ASP A 312 2.60 -10.72 17.80
N ALA A 313 1.40 -10.14 17.92
CA ALA A 313 1.15 -8.93 18.71
C ALA A 313 1.59 -9.05 20.18
N PHE A 314 1.57 -10.25 20.76
CA PHE A 314 1.94 -10.47 22.16
C PHE A 314 3.40 -10.10 22.48
N PHE A 315 4.29 -10.05 21.48
CA PHE A 315 5.67 -9.62 21.69
C PHE A 315 5.81 -8.14 22.07
N LEU A 316 4.86 -7.31 21.66
CA LEU A 316 4.81 -5.89 22.05
C LEU A 316 3.68 -5.61 23.05
N ASN A 317 2.53 -6.24 22.87
CA ASN A 317 1.29 -6.11 23.67
C ASN A 317 0.96 -4.63 24.01
N SER A 318 1.04 -3.76 23.01
CA SER A 318 0.89 -2.32 23.14
C SER A 318 0.44 -1.69 21.82
N ASN A 319 -0.29 -0.59 21.93
CA ASN A 319 -0.57 0.32 20.80
C ASN A 319 0.54 1.37 20.60
N SER A 320 1.53 1.44 21.49
CA SER A 320 2.71 2.29 21.31
C SER A 320 3.82 1.53 20.61
N ALA A 321 4.46 2.18 19.64
CA ALA A 321 5.65 1.64 19.00
C ALA A 321 6.91 1.90 19.85
N ILE A 322 7.92 1.06 19.71
CA ILE A 322 9.24 1.28 20.26
C ILE A 322 10.17 1.83 19.16
N MET A 323 10.92 2.87 19.47
CA MET A 323 12.05 3.31 18.67
C MET A 323 13.34 3.09 19.47
N ILE A 324 14.26 2.34 18.89
CA ILE A 324 15.63 2.15 19.38
C ILE A 324 16.53 3.09 18.57
N PRO A 325 16.97 4.23 19.12
CA PRO A 325 17.58 5.29 18.33
C PRO A 325 19.01 4.97 17.88
N LYS A 326 19.66 4.05 18.56
CA LYS A 326 21.03 3.61 18.23
C LYS A 326 21.21 2.14 18.61
N THR A 327 21.37 1.30 17.60
CA THR A 327 21.78 -0.10 17.73
C THR A 327 23.31 -0.20 17.83
N ASP A 328 23.86 -1.39 18.04
CA ASP A 328 25.31 -1.60 18.16
C ASP A 328 26.09 -1.11 16.93
N ASP A 329 25.48 -1.19 15.74
CA ASP A 329 26.05 -0.72 14.47
C ASP A 329 25.66 0.72 14.10
N GLY A 330 24.98 1.43 15.02
CA GLY A 330 24.57 2.84 14.85
C GLY A 330 23.32 3.06 14.00
N ARG A 331 22.59 1.99 13.63
CA ARG A 331 21.29 2.09 12.94
C ARG A 331 20.16 2.38 13.93
N VAL A 332 18.97 2.63 13.39
CA VAL A 332 17.71 2.74 14.15
C VAL A 332 16.89 1.49 13.90
N LEU A 333 16.33 0.90 14.95
CA LEU A 333 15.37 -0.19 14.85
C LEU A 333 14.03 0.25 15.43
N PHE A 334 12.96 -0.18 14.79
CA PHE A 334 11.60 0.02 15.25
C PHE A 334 10.94 -1.30 15.59
N ALA A 335 10.04 -1.29 16.60
CA ALA A 335 9.03 -2.30 16.83
C ALA A 335 7.68 -1.60 16.76
N VAL A 336 6.90 -1.86 15.72
CA VAL A 336 5.69 -1.10 15.40
C VAL A 336 4.47 -2.04 15.41
N PRO A 337 3.39 -1.73 16.15
CA PRO A 337 2.15 -2.46 16.03
C PRO A 337 1.54 -2.22 14.64
N TRP A 338 1.15 -3.28 13.94
CA TRP A 338 0.59 -3.20 12.59
C TRP A 338 -0.35 -4.37 12.32
N HIS A 339 -1.64 -4.10 12.05
CA HIS A 339 -2.67 -5.12 11.79
C HIS A 339 -2.63 -6.29 12.78
N ASN A 340 -2.65 -6.01 14.07
CA ASN A 340 -2.59 -7.00 15.16
C ASN A 340 -1.34 -7.91 15.11
N LYS A 341 -0.23 -7.39 14.58
CA LYS A 341 1.11 -7.99 14.58
C LYS A 341 2.12 -6.95 15.03
N VAL A 342 3.38 -7.34 15.13
CA VAL A 342 4.52 -6.45 15.40
C VAL A 342 5.48 -6.49 14.24
N LEU A 343 5.72 -5.34 13.64
CA LEU A 343 6.74 -5.17 12.61
C LEU A 343 8.06 -4.74 13.25
N LEU A 344 9.10 -5.57 13.10
CA LEU A 344 10.47 -5.26 13.53
C LEU A 344 11.33 -4.88 12.33
N GLY A 345 12.02 -3.78 12.38
CA GLY A 345 12.95 -3.35 11.31
C GLY A 345 13.46 -1.92 11.54
N THR A 346 14.44 -1.49 10.78
CA THR A 346 14.89 -2.08 9.52
C THR A 346 16.43 -2.17 9.50
N THR A 347 16.95 -2.94 8.53
CA THR A 347 18.37 -2.96 8.19
C THR A 347 18.69 -1.91 7.12
N ASP A 348 19.96 -1.76 6.77
CA ASP A 348 20.44 -0.87 5.69
C ASP A 348 21.72 -1.50 5.11
N THR A 349 21.54 -2.40 4.13
CA THR A 349 22.60 -3.22 3.55
C THR A 349 22.79 -2.83 2.08
N PRO A 350 23.93 -2.25 1.68
CA PRO A 350 24.23 -1.98 0.27
C PRO A 350 24.25 -3.28 -0.53
N LEU A 351 23.66 -3.24 -1.74
CA LEU A 351 23.70 -4.34 -2.70
C LEU A 351 24.30 -3.86 -4.02
N ASP A 352 25.01 -4.74 -4.69
CA ASP A 352 25.53 -4.49 -6.05
C ASP A 352 24.50 -4.82 -7.12
N GLU A 353 23.59 -5.77 -6.84
CA GLU A 353 22.51 -6.18 -7.72
C GLU A 353 21.15 -5.88 -7.11
N HIS A 354 20.13 -5.80 -7.95
CA HIS A 354 18.75 -5.58 -7.52
C HIS A 354 17.82 -6.61 -8.18
N SER A 355 16.78 -6.99 -7.43
CA SER A 355 15.75 -7.93 -7.85
C SER A 355 14.37 -7.36 -7.60
N PRO A 356 13.37 -7.68 -8.45
CA PRO A 356 11.97 -7.38 -8.16
C PRO A 356 11.46 -8.05 -6.88
N GLU A 357 12.11 -9.15 -6.48
CA GLU A 357 11.78 -9.94 -5.29
C GLU A 357 13.04 -10.15 -4.44
N PRO A 358 13.48 -9.12 -3.67
CA PRO A 358 14.67 -9.21 -2.84
C PRO A 358 14.44 -10.17 -1.67
N ILE A 359 15.50 -10.90 -1.29
CA ILE A 359 15.49 -11.89 -0.22
C ILE A 359 16.32 -11.36 0.96
N ALA A 360 15.80 -11.53 2.18
CA ALA A 360 16.50 -11.16 3.39
C ALA A 360 17.79 -11.99 3.58
N LEU A 361 18.88 -11.31 3.94
CA LEU A 361 20.15 -11.96 4.27
C LEU A 361 20.12 -12.48 5.71
N GLU A 362 20.85 -13.54 5.98
CA GLU A 362 20.88 -14.18 7.29
C GLU A 362 21.44 -13.26 8.39
N GLU A 363 22.42 -12.46 8.04
CA GLU A 363 23.00 -11.45 8.95
C GLU A 363 21.98 -10.38 9.34
N GLU A 364 21.08 -10.00 8.41
CA GLU A 364 20.03 -9.02 8.66
C GLU A 364 18.95 -9.56 9.61
N ILE A 365 18.54 -10.84 9.41
CA ILE A 365 17.60 -11.53 10.27
C ILE A 365 18.16 -11.64 11.69
N SER A 366 19.39 -12.13 11.81
CA SER A 366 20.10 -12.29 13.09
C SER A 366 20.27 -10.95 13.80
N PHE A 367 20.64 -9.89 13.08
CA PHE A 367 20.76 -8.53 13.63
C PHE A 367 19.44 -8.03 14.24
N ILE A 368 18.31 -8.20 13.53
CA ILE A 368 17.00 -7.74 14.02
C ILE A 368 16.58 -8.52 15.26
N LEU A 369 16.67 -9.86 15.24
CA LEU A 369 16.30 -10.71 16.38
C LEU A 369 17.15 -10.42 17.61
N ASN A 370 18.48 -10.34 17.46
CA ASN A 370 19.40 -10.03 18.54
C ASN A 370 19.17 -8.64 19.12
N THR A 371 18.92 -7.65 18.27
CA THR A 371 18.63 -6.29 18.73
C THR A 371 17.30 -6.23 19.48
N ALA A 372 16.23 -6.82 18.95
CA ALA A 372 14.94 -6.86 19.63
C ALA A 372 15.04 -7.59 20.98
N GLY A 373 15.80 -8.68 21.05
CA GLY A 373 16.03 -9.45 22.29
C GLY A 373 16.70 -8.65 23.41
N LYS A 374 17.43 -7.57 23.10
CA LYS A 374 18.02 -6.69 24.12
C LYS A 374 16.99 -5.78 24.79
N TYR A 375 15.86 -5.51 24.14
CA TYR A 375 14.86 -4.56 24.60
C TYR A 375 13.54 -5.20 25.05
N LEU A 376 13.24 -6.40 24.57
CA LEU A 376 12.03 -7.13 24.94
C LEU A 376 12.32 -8.09 26.11
N SER A 377 11.36 -8.23 27.04
CA SER A 377 11.45 -9.14 28.17
C SER A 377 11.45 -10.63 27.73
N ARG A 378 10.86 -10.91 26.58
CA ARG A 378 10.93 -12.20 25.89
C ARG A 378 11.65 -12.00 24.56
N PRO A 379 12.90 -12.46 24.43
CA PRO A 379 13.63 -12.42 23.15
C PRO A 379 12.89 -13.23 22.08
N PRO A 380 12.64 -12.64 20.89
CA PRO A 380 12.03 -13.38 19.80
C PRO A 380 13.05 -14.35 19.18
N ALA A 381 12.59 -15.53 18.79
CA ALA A 381 13.38 -16.54 18.08
C ALA A 381 12.90 -16.66 16.62
N ARG A 382 13.67 -17.35 15.76
CA ARG A 382 13.32 -17.57 14.34
C ARG A 382 11.92 -18.20 14.17
N LYS A 383 11.56 -19.15 15.01
CA LYS A 383 10.26 -19.83 15.01
C LYS A 383 9.06 -18.93 15.32
N ASP A 384 9.31 -17.77 15.92
CA ASP A 384 8.29 -16.79 16.27
C ASP A 384 7.99 -15.83 15.11
N VAL A 385 8.81 -15.87 14.03
CA VAL A 385 8.67 -15.00 12.85
C VAL A 385 7.57 -15.56 11.94
N LEU A 386 6.51 -14.79 11.75
CA LEU A 386 5.36 -15.12 10.92
C LEU A 386 5.61 -14.79 9.44
N SER A 387 6.41 -13.75 9.19
CA SER A 387 6.80 -13.34 7.84
C SER A 387 8.12 -12.55 7.90
N VAL A 388 8.96 -12.71 6.88
CA VAL A 388 10.14 -11.87 6.62
C VAL A 388 10.03 -11.25 5.24
N PHE A 389 10.35 -9.97 5.11
CA PHE A 389 10.39 -9.33 3.81
C PHE A 389 11.51 -8.30 3.69
N ALA A 390 12.02 -8.16 2.49
CA ALA A 390 13.04 -7.20 2.12
C ALA A 390 12.50 -6.17 1.12
N GLY A 391 12.96 -4.94 1.24
CA GLY A 391 12.67 -3.85 0.30
C GLY A 391 13.94 -3.12 -0.11
N LEU A 392 14.03 -2.70 -1.36
CA LEU A 392 15.18 -1.98 -1.90
C LEU A 392 14.93 -0.48 -1.91
N ARG A 393 15.84 0.30 -1.32
CA ARG A 393 15.82 1.77 -1.41
C ARG A 393 16.57 2.23 -2.64
N PRO A 394 15.99 3.08 -3.50
CA PRO A 394 16.67 3.65 -4.66
C PRO A 394 17.54 4.85 -4.21
N LEU A 395 18.68 4.58 -3.56
CA LEU A 395 19.59 5.64 -3.14
C LEU A 395 20.31 6.20 -4.36
N ALA A 396 20.29 7.54 -4.51
CA ALA A 396 21.00 8.18 -5.61
C ALA A 396 22.52 7.94 -5.44
N ALA A 397 23.17 7.40 -6.48
CA ALA A 397 24.60 7.14 -6.45
C ALA A 397 25.39 8.44 -6.15
N PRO A 398 26.39 8.41 -5.27
CA PRO A 398 27.24 9.56 -4.99
C PRO A 398 28.08 9.88 -6.21
N GLN A 399 28.27 11.17 -6.51
CA GLN A 399 29.15 11.63 -7.62
C GLN A 399 30.64 11.37 -7.36
N LYS A 400 31.02 11.00 -6.13
CA LYS A 400 32.36 10.55 -5.75
C LYS A 400 32.21 9.27 -4.94
N ASN A 401 33.11 8.29 -5.14
CA ASN A 401 33.14 7.01 -4.43
C ASN A 401 33.33 7.20 -2.91
N THR A 402 32.29 7.51 -2.19
CA THR A 402 32.25 7.44 -0.73
C THR A 402 31.67 6.06 -0.37
N GLY A 403 32.45 5.24 0.30
CA GLY A 403 32.13 3.84 0.60
C GLY A 403 30.95 3.61 1.57
N SER A 404 30.22 4.65 1.96
CA SER A 404 29.13 4.58 2.94
C SER A 404 27.81 5.10 2.39
N THR A 405 26.76 4.25 2.42
CA THR A 405 25.37 4.62 2.09
C THR A 405 24.74 5.55 3.13
N LYS A 406 25.37 5.72 4.31
CA LYS A 406 24.89 6.56 5.41
C LYS A 406 24.92 8.06 5.08
N GLU A 407 25.79 8.48 4.17
CA GLU A 407 26.01 9.89 3.79
C GLU A 407 25.29 10.29 2.50
N ILE A 408 24.61 9.34 1.84
CA ILE A 408 23.89 9.63 0.58
C ILE A 408 22.64 10.46 0.89
N SER A 409 22.51 11.62 0.23
CA SER A 409 21.32 12.49 0.32
C SER A 409 20.04 11.68 0.02
N ARG A 410 19.05 11.81 0.91
CA ARG A 410 17.73 11.20 0.74
C ARG A 410 16.68 12.15 0.15
N SER A 411 17.12 13.30 -0.38
CA SER A 411 16.31 14.14 -1.23
C SER A 411 16.10 13.45 -2.58
N HIS A 412 14.97 13.69 -3.21
CA HIS A 412 14.76 13.21 -4.57
C HIS A 412 15.61 14.00 -5.57
N LYS A 413 15.94 13.36 -6.69
CA LYS A 413 16.66 13.97 -7.81
C LYS A 413 15.86 13.77 -9.08
N ILE A 414 15.73 14.86 -9.86
CA ILE A 414 15.15 14.84 -11.18
C ILE A 414 16.25 15.14 -12.18
N LEU A 415 16.44 14.24 -13.15
CA LEU A 415 17.37 14.39 -14.26
C LEU A 415 16.57 14.52 -15.56
N VAL A 416 16.94 15.46 -16.39
CA VAL A 416 16.45 15.55 -17.78
C VAL A 416 17.61 15.22 -18.70
N ALA A 417 17.50 14.09 -19.39
CA ALA A 417 18.50 13.67 -20.37
C ALA A 417 18.50 14.60 -21.61
N PRO A 418 19.60 14.65 -22.39
CA PRO A 418 19.62 15.41 -23.65
C PRO A 418 18.51 15.01 -24.63
N SER A 419 18.05 13.78 -24.56
CA SER A 419 16.90 13.25 -25.32
C SER A 419 15.54 13.81 -24.85
N GLY A 420 15.47 14.46 -23.69
CA GLY A 420 14.23 14.90 -23.07
C GLY A 420 13.57 13.86 -22.15
N LEU A 421 14.15 12.66 -21.99
CA LEU A 421 13.68 11.70 -20.98
C LEU A 421 13.87 12.30 -19.59
N ILE A 422 12.79 12.32 -18.80
CA ILE A 422 12.82 12.76 -17.40
C ILE A 422 12.96 11.53 -16.52
N THR A 423 13.95 11.51 -15.62
CA THR A 423 14.14 10.44 -14.65
C THR A 423 14.08 11.00 -13.23
N ILE A 424 13.25 10.40 -12.39
CA ILE A 424 13.19 10.70 -10.95
C ILE A 424 13.63 9.50 -10.12
N THR A 425 14.52 9.76 -9.15
CA THR A 425 14.99 8.75 -8.21
C THR A 425 15.24 9.34 -6.82
N GLY A 426 15.46 8.47 -5.81
CA GLY A 426 15.62 8.87 -4.42
C GLY A 426 14.29 9.22 -3.74
N GLY A 427 14.36 10.08 -2.72
CA GLY A 427 13.19 10.51 -1.96
C GLY A 427 12.65 9.45 -1.01
N LYS A 428 11.42 9.63 -0.55
CA LYS A 428 10.74 8.79 0.44
C LYS A 428 9.24 8.72 0.16
N TRP A 429 8.58 7.67 0.68
CA TRP A 429 7.12 7.62 0.71
C TRP A 429 6.49 8.89 1.31
N THR A 430 7.04 9.38 2.41
CA THR A 430 6.53 10.60 3.08
C THR A 430 6.42 11.79 2.14
N THR A 431 7.35 11.93 1.19
CA THR A 431 7.44 13.07 0.27
C THR A 431 6.96 12.77 -1.15
N PHE A 432 6.27 11.64 -1.38
CA PHE A 432 5.84 11.19 -2.71
C PHE A 432 5.04 12.26 -3.47
N ARG A 433 4.17 12.99 -2.76
CA ARG A 433 3.36 14.06 -3.33
C ARG A 433 4.24 15.21 -3.85
N ARG A 434 5.23 15.63 -3.05
CA ARG A 434 6.17 16.69 -3.44
C ARG A 434 7.04 16.25 -4.62
N MET A 435 7.52 15.01 -4.60
CA MET A 435 8.24 14.40 -5.71
C MET A 435 7.42 14.45 -7.00
N ALA A 436 6.13 14.13 -6.91
CA ALA A 436 5.20 14.18 -8.03
C ALA A 436 5.02 15.61 -8.55
N GLU A 437 4.74 16.59 -7.66
CA GLU A 437 4.59 18.01 -8.00
C GLU A 437 5.81 18.52 -8.78
N ASP A 438 7.02 18.29 -8.24
CA ASP A 438 8.27 18.76 -8.86
C ASP A 438 8.53 18.08 -10.22
N THR A 439 8.18 16.79 -10.35
CA THR A 439 8.36 16.07 -11.62
C THR A 439 7.39 16.54 -12.69
N VAL A 440 6.12 16.80 -12.33
CA VAL A 440 5.13 17.34 -13.27
C VAL A 440 5.49 18.76 -13.69
N GLU A 441 5.98 19.61 -12.78
CA GLU A 441 6.50 20.93 -13.11
C GLU A 441 7.66 20.85 -14.13
N GLN A 442 8.56 19.87 -13.96
CA GLN A 442 9.62 19.64 -14.93
C GLN A 442 9.08 19.12 -16.27
N ALA A 443 8.07 18.23 -16.23
CA ALA A 443 7.44 17.69 -17.44
C ALA A 443 6.72 18.78 -18.26
N ILE A 444 6.06 19.73 -17.60
CA ILE A 444 5.43 20.89 -18.24
C ILE A 444 6.47 21.68 -19.05
N LYS A 445 7.63 21.95 -18.45
CA LYS A 445 8.72 22.68 -19.12
C LYS A 445 9.32 21.90 -20.28
N THR A 446 9.62 20.63 -20.07
CA THR A 446 10.28 19.77 -21.07
C THR A 446 9.36 19.47 -22.25
N GLY A 447 8.08 19.21 -22.00
CA GLY A 447 7.08 18.87 -23.03
C GLY A 447 6.37 20.08 -23.66
N GLY A 448 6.69 21.32 -23.23
CA GLY A 448 6.00 22.51 -23.70
C GLY A 448 4.50 22.50 -23.41
N LEU A 449 4.10 21.91 -22.28
CA LEU A 449 2.69 21.80 -21.90
C LEU A 449 2.18 23.13 -21.36
N THR A 450 0.88 23.39 -21.53
CA THR A 450 0.25 24.58 -20.94
C THR A 450 0.35 24.51 -19.41
N PRO A 451 0.91 25.52 -18.73
CA PRO A 451 1.04 25.51 -17.28
C PRO A 451 -0.30 25.38 -16.55
N ALA A 452 -0.36 24.49 -15.57
CA ALA A 452 -1.51 24.32 -14.70
C ALA A 452 -1.07 24.08 -13.25
N ALA A 453 -1.77 24.69 -12.29
CA ALA A 453 -1.40 24.65 -10.88
C ALA A 453 -1.62 23.26 -10.26
N CYS A 454 -0.71 22.86 -9.35
CA CYS A 454 -0.85 21.64 -8.56
C CYS A 454 -2.05 21.72 -7.60
N LYS A 455 -2.87 20.66 -7.59
CA LYS A 455 -4.07 20.54 -6.74
C LYS A 455 -3.89 19.54 -5.60
N THR A 456 -2.80 18.78 -5.57
CA THR A 456 -2.64 17.61 -4.69
C THR A 456 -2.41 17.93 -3.21
N LYS A 457 -2.14 19.19 -2.84
CA LYS A 457 -2.00 19.60 -1.43
C LYS A 457 -3.26 19.37 -0.62
N THR A 458 -4.43 19.54 -1.22
CA THR A 458 -5.74 19.42 -0.56
C THR A 458 -6.64 18.37 -1.22
N LEU A 459 -6.07 17.57 -2.12
CA LEU A 459 -6.80 16.51 -2.81
C LEU A 459 -7.06 15.36 -1.85
N ARG A 460 -8.33 15.04 -1.65
CA ARG A 460 -8.73 13.84 -0.92
C ARG A 460 -8.41 12.60 -1.76
N ILE A 461 -7.69 11.67 -1.15
CA ILE A 461 -7.38 10.39 -1.78
C ILE A 461 -8.65 9.53 -1.79
N HIS A 462 -8.81 8.70 -2.81
CA HIS A 462 -9.92 7.75 -2.93
C HIS A 462 -10.14 7.00 -1.61
N GLY A 463 -11.39 6.73 -1.27
CA GLY A 463 -11.72 6.14 0.04
C GLY A 463 -11.69 7.13 1.21
N TYR A 464 -11.38 8.43 0.98
CA TYR A 464 -11.30 9.42 2.05
C TYR A 464 -12.47 9.33 3.03
N GLN A 465 -12.14 9.14 4.29
CA GLN A 465 -13.10 9.12 5.39
C GLN A 465 -12.40 9.49 6.70
N GLN A 466 -12.90 10.51 7.39
CA GLN A 466 -12.27 10.98 8.63
C GLN A 466 -12.36 9.98 9.80
N ARG A 467 -13.42 9.17 9.81
CA ARG A 467 -13.64 8.13 10.84
C ARG A 467 -14.03 6.85 10.13
N PRO A 468 -13.47 5.70 10.49
CA PRO A 468 -13.88 4.42 9.91
C PRO A 468 -15.39 4.23 10.04
N SER A 469 -16.05 3.83 8.94
CA SER A 469 -17.47 3.47 8.93
C SER A 469 -17.70 2.00 9.17
N ALA A 470 -16.64 1.21 9.13
CA ALA A 470 -16.66 -0.22 9.32
C ALA A 470 -15.51 -0.65 10.25
N PRO A 471 -15.67 -1.76 10.99
CA PRO A 471 -14.57 -2.36 11.74
C PRO A 471 -13.55 -3.02 10.79
N ALA A 472 -12.36 -3.32 11.33
CA ALA A 472 -11.41 -4.16 10.61
C ALA A 472 -12.06 -5.51 10.20
N PRO A 473 -11.74 -6.03 9.03
CA PRO A 473 -10.70 -5.61 8.09
C PRO A 473 -11.20 -4.65 7.00
N LEU A 474 -12.38 -4.07 7.13
CA LEU A 474 -12.96 -3.19 6.11
C LEU A 474 -12.67 -1.70 6.34
N ASP A 475 -12.15 -1.33 7.49
CA ASP A 475 -11.78 0.05 7.87
C ASP A 475 -10.82 0.72 6.87
N VAL A 476 -9.87 -0.04 6.32
CA VAL A 476 -8.87 0.43 5.35
C VAL A 476 -9.46 0.78 3.97
N TYR A 477 -10.70 0.41 3.68
CA TYR A 477 -11.38 0.78 2.43
C TYR A 477 -12.07 2.14 2.51
N GLY A 478 -12.10 2.77 3.70
CA GLY A 478 -12.74 4.07 3.89
C GLY A 478 -14.19 4.08 3.41
N SER A 479 -14.55 5.01 2.52
CA SER A 479 -15.91 5.12 2.00
C SER A 479 -16.39 3.89 1.19
N ASP A 480 -15.48 3.09 0.63
CA ASP A 480 -15.82 1.87 -0.10
C ASP A 480 -16.27 0.72 0.81
N ALA A 481 -15.96 0.78 2.11
CA ALA A 481 -16.41 -0.23 3.08
C ALA A 481 -17.94 -0.43 3.06
N THR A 482 -18.71 0.66 2.86
CA THR A 482 -20.17 0.60 2.74
C THR A 482 -20.60 -0.18 1.51
N ARG A 483 -19.87 -0.05 0.39
CA ARG A 483 -20.17 -0.78 -0.86
C ARG A 483 -19.85 -2.27 -0.72
N ILE A 484 -18.75 -2.59 -0.05
CA ILE A 484 -18.39 -3.99 0.26
C ILE A 484 -19.44 -4.59 1.20
N ALA A 485 -19.91 -3.87 2.22
CA ALA A 485 -20.97 -4.32 3.12
C ALA A 485 -22.31 -4.54 2.38
N ALA A 486 -22.66 -3.65 1.45
CA ALA A 486 -23.85 -3.83 0.59
C ALA A 486 -23.73 -5.09 -0.29
N TYR A 487 -22.54 -5.35 -0.86
CA TYR A 487 -22.29 -6.58 -1.61
C TYR A 487 -22.46 -7.82 -0.74
N ILE A 488 -21.92 -7.82 0.49
CA ILE A 488 -22.08 -8.92 1.45
C ILE A 488 -23.54 -9.14 1.81
N SER A 489 -24.34 -8.08 1.93
CA SER A 489 -25.78 -8.20 2.23
C SER A 489 -26.56 -8.94 1.12
N LEU A 490 -26.10 -8.84 -0.14
CA LEU A 490 -26.67 -9.56 -1.28
C LEU A 490 -26.08 -10.98 -1.43
N HIS A 491 -24.87 -11.20 -0.94
CA HIS A 491 -24.10 -12.43 -1.04
C HIS A 491 -23.52 -12.81 0.33
N PRO A 492 -24.36 -13.30 1.29
CA PRO A 492 -23.92 -13.54 2.67
C PRO A 492 -22.75 -14.52 2.82
N GLU A 493 -22.62 -15.46 1.89
CA GLU A 493 -21.51 -16.43 1.84
C GLU A 493 -20.14 -15.77 1.62
N MET A 494 -20.13 -14.53 1.11
CA MET A 494 -18.91 -13.75 0.90
C MET A 494 -18.38 -13.08 2.16
N ALA A 495 -19.13 -13.10 3.26
CA ALA A 495 -18.65 -12.74 4.59
C ALA A 495 -17.73 -13.79 5.21
N ALA A 496 -17.68 -15.00 4.64
CA ALA A 496 -16.86 -16.08 5.18
C ALA A 496 -15.38 -15.72 5.20
N PRO A 497 -14.66 -15.98 6.32
CA PRO A 497 -13.24 -15.74 6.44
C PRO A 497 -12.45 -16.63 5.47
N LEU A 498 -11.34 -16.11 4.96
CA LEU A 498 -10.41 -16.85 4.12
C LEU A 498 -9.48 -17.77 4.96
N HIS A 499 -9.17 -17.35 6.20
CA HIS A 499 -8.29 -18.11 7.10
C HIS A 499 -8.51 -17.71 8.57
N PRO A 500 -8.45 -18.64 9.55
CA PRO A 500 -8.74 -18.33 10.96
C PRO A 500 -7.71 -17.40 11.63
N ARG A 501 -6.47 -17.35 11.16
CA ARG A 501 -5.40 -16.50 11.74
C ARG A 501 -5.39 -15.07 11.21
N LEU A 502 -6.14 -14.77 10.13
CA LEU A 502 -6.19 -13.45 9.51
C LEU A 502 -7.65 -13.02 9.31
N PRO A 503 -7.98 -11.73 9.46
CA PRO A 503 -9.37 -11.27 9.50
C PRO A 503 -10.02 -11.13 8.11
N TYR A 504 -9.34 -11.52 7.05
CA TYR A 504 -9.78 -11.27 5.68
C TYR A 504 -10.92 -12.19 5.23
N ILE A 505 -11.85 -11.64 4.43
CA ILE A 505 -13.06 -12.31 3.97
C ILE A 505 -13.10 -12.41 2.43
N LYS A 506 -13.92 -13.35 1.92
CA LYS A 506 -14.04 -13.62 0.47
C LYS A 506 -14.45 -12.40 -0.35
N ALA A 507 -15.32 -11.52 0.18
CA ALA A 507 -15.77 -10.31 -0.50
C ALA A 507 -14.61 -9.37 -0.90
N GLN A 508 -13.53 -9.34 -0.12
CA GLN A 508 -12.37 -8.51 -0.41
C GLN A 508 -11.60 -8.97 -1.66
N VAL A 509 -11.61 -10.28 -1.95
CA VAL A 509 -11.00 -10.84 -3.17
C VAL A 509 -11.76 -10.37 -4.40
N ILE A 510 -13.09 -10.47 -4.37
CA ILE A 510 -13.96 -9.99 -5.45
C ILE A 510 -13.77 -8.48 -5.67
N TRP A 511 -13.71 -7.72 -4.57
CA TRP A 511 -13.47 -6.29 -4.63
C TRP A 511 -12.15 -5.95 -5.31
N ALA A 512 -11.07 -6.67 -4.95
CA ALA A 512 -9.73 -6.48 -5.52
C ALA A 512 -9.71 -6.70 -7.05
N VAL A 513 -10.41 -7.74 -7.54
CA VAL A 513 -10.52 -8.03 -8.97
C VAL A 513 -11.37 -6.98 -9.69
N GLN A 514 -12.55 -6.66 -9.13
CA GLN A 514 -13.54 -5.82 -9.81
C GLN A 514 -13.21 -4.32 -9.79
N ASN A 515 -12.50 -3.83 -8.75
CA ASN A 515 -12.33 -2.41 -8.49
C ASN A 515 -10.86 -1.94 -8.37
N GLU A 516 -9.89 -2.88 -8.29
CA GLU A 516 -8.50 -2.55 -7.97
C GLU A 516 -7.48 -3.22 -8.90
N MET A 517 -7.92 -3.69 -10.07
CA MET A 517 -7.08 -4.31 -11.13
C MET A 517 -6.21 -5.49 -10.66
N ALA A 518 -6.58 -6.23 -9.61
CA ALA A 518 -5.84 -7.44 -9.24
C ALA A 518 -5.95 -8.51 -10.34
N GLN A 519 -4.81 -9.01 -10.83
CA GLN A 519 -4.72 -10.01 -11.90
C GLN A 519 -4.21 -11.36 -11.40
N THR A 520 -3.48 -11.39 -10.29
CA THR A 520 -2.86 -12.60 -9.75
C THR A 520 -3.22 -12.81 -8.27
N VAL A 521 -3.07 -14.05 -7.80
CA VAL A 521 -3.21 -14.39 -6.38
C VAL A 521 -2.23 -13.59 -5.51
N GLU A 522 -1.03 -13.32 -6.04
CA GLU A 522 -0.04 -12.47 -5.36
C GLU A 522 -0.54 -11.04 -5.18
N ASP A 523 -1.18 -10.44 -6.19
CA ASP A 523 -1.71 -9.08 -6.08
C ASP A 523 -2.68 -8.97 -4.91
N VAL A 524 -3.57 -9.96 -4.79
CA VAL A 524 -4.56 -10.00 -3.71
C VAL A 524 -3.88 -10.20 -2.36
N LEU A 525 -3.12 -11.28 -2.21
CA LEU A 525 -2.58 -11.69 -0.90
C LEU A 525 -1.44 -10.81 -0.40
N ALA A 526 -0.62 -10.24 -1.30
CA ALA A 526 0.48 -9.37 -0.90
C ALA A 526 0.05 -7.89 -0.75
N ARG A 527 -0.73 -7.34 -1.69
CA ARG A 527 -0.94 -5.88 -1.78
C ARG A 527 -2.36 -5.42 -1.49
N ARG A 528 -3.39 -6.21 -1.79
CA ARG A 528 -4.77 -5.83 -1.44
C ARG A 528 -5.12 -6.22 -0.01
N LEU A 529 -4.68 -7.41 0.45
CA LEU A 529 -4.93 -7.93 1.80
C LEU A 529 -3.71 -7.83 2.74
N ARG A 530 -2.49 -7.73 2.24
CA ARG A 530 -1.21 -7.76 2.99
C ARG A 530 -0.98 -9.07 3.77
N ALA A 531 -1.76 -10.13 3.47
CA ALA A 531 -1.67 -11.41 4.16
C ALA A 531 -0.25 -11.99 4.14
N LEU A 532 0.42 -11.93 2.97
CA LEU A 532 1.80 -12.40 2.79
C LEU A 532 2.79 -11.72 3.73
N PHE A 533 2.62 -10.41 3.95
CA PHE A 533 3.48 -9.64 4.84
C PHE A 533 3.16 -9.87 6.32
N LEU A 534 1.93 -10.23 6.68
CA LEU A 534 1.50 -10.42 8.06
C LEU A 534 1.77 -11.83 8.58
N ASP A 535 1.50 -12.84 7.75
CA ASP A 535 1.64 -14.25 8.07
C ASP A 535 1.77 -15.05 6.77
N ALA A 536 3.00 -15.34 6.37
CA ALA A 536 3.28 -15.96 5.09
C ALA A 536 2.67 -17.37 4.95
N GLN A 537 2.67 -18.16 6.03
CA GLN A 537 2.04 -19.49 6.00
C GLN A 537 0.52 -19.38 5.84
N ALA A 538 -0.14 -18.49 6.59
CA ALA A 538 -1.57 -18.27 6.43
C ALA A 538 -1.92 -17.78 4.99
N ALA A 539 -1.07 -16.96 4.38
CA ALA A 539 -1.26 -16.53 3.01
C ALA A 539 -1.14 -17.70 2.00
N ILE A 540 -0.20 -18.63 2.21
CA ILE A 540 -0.08 -19.87 1.43
C ILE A 540 -1.37 -20.69 1.55
N ASP A 541 -1.87 -20.86 2.77
CA ASP A 541 -3.08 -21.63 3.05
C ASP A 541 -4.34 -20.98 2.41
N MET A 542 -4.36 -19.66 2.27
CA MET A 542 -5.43 -18.91 1.60
C MET A 542 -5.40 -19.01 0.07
N ALA A 543 -4.25 -19.27 -0.53
CA ALA A 543 -4.03 -19.14 -1.98
C ALA A 543 -4.99 -19.98 -2.84
N PRO A 544 -5.33 -21.23 -2.50
CA PRO A 544 -6.30 -22.02 -3.29
C PRO A 544 -7.70 -21.40 -3.31
N ALA A 545 -8.19 -20.92 -2.16
CA ALA A 545 -9.50 -20.30 -2.06
C ALA A 545 -9.54 -18.96 -2.82
N VAL A 546 -8.47 -18.16 -2.74
CA VAL A 546 -8.34 -16.90 -3.50
C VAL A 546 -8.31 -17.17 -4.99
N ALA A 547 -7.52 -18.16 -5.45
CA ALA A 547 -7.45 -18.54 -6.87
C ALA A 547 -8.82 -18.97 -7.43
N THR A 548 -9.59 -19.76 -6.66
CA THR A 548 -10.94 -20.19 -7.05
C THR A 548 -11.89 -19.00 -7.23
N ILE A 549 -11.89 -18.06 -6.27
CA ILE A 549 -12.74 -16.86 -6.34
C ILE A 549 -12.33 -15.97 -7.53
N MET A 550 -11.02 -15.75 -7.71
CA MET A 550 -10.51 -14.96 -8.83
C MET A 550 -10.84 -15.59 -10.18
N ALA A 551 -10.68 -16.91 -10.31
CA ALA A 551 -10.98 -17.62 -11.55
C ALA A 551 -12.46 -17.48 -11.94
N ALA A 552 -13.37 -17.59 -10.99
CA ALA A 552 -14.81 -17.37 -11.23
C ALA A 552 -15.08 -15.93 -11.70
N GLU A 553 -14.47 -14.91 -11.08
CA GLU A 553 -14.64 -13.49 -11.46
C GLU A 553 -14.02 -13.14 -12.81
N MET A 554 -12.93 -13.82 -13.20
CA MET A 554 -12.17 -13.52 -14.40
C MET A 554 -12.43 -14.48 -15.55
N ASN A 555 -13.35 -15.44 -15.39
CA ASN A 555 -13.65 -16.53 -16.35
C ASN A 555 -12.38 -17.32 -16.73
N LYS A 556 -11.59 -17.75 -15.74
CA LYS A 556 -10.40 -18.56 -15.89
C LYS A 556 -10.67 -20.02 -15.54
N ASP A 557 -9.89 -20.94 -16.12
CA ASP A 557 -10.00 -22.38 -15.91
C ASP A 557 -9.21 -22.89 -14.70
N THR A 558 -9.29 -24.19 -14.45
CA THR A 558 -8.57 -24.87 -13.35
C THR A 558 -7.05 -24.82 -13.55
N ALA A 559 -6.57 -24.91 -14.81
CA ALA A 559 -5.13 -24.84 -15.09
C ALA A 559 -4.55 -23.47 -14.71
N TRP A 560 -5.32 -22.39 -14.94
CA TRP A 560 -4.95 -21.06 -14.46
C TRP A 560 -4.90 -21.01 -12.93
N GLN A 561 -5.88 -21.61 -12.23
CA GLN A 561 -5.89 -21.65 -10.75
C GLN A 561 -4.65 -22.32 -10.20
N GLU A 562 -4.32 -23.51 -10.69
CA GLU A 562 -3.13 -24.28 -10.28
C GLU A 562 -1.84 -23.49 -10.53
N LYS A 563 -1.71 -22.87 -11.69
CA LYS A 563 -0.56 -22.02 -12.02
C LYS A 563 -0.43 -20.85 -11.06
N GLN A 564 -1.54 -20.17 -10.72
CA GLN A 564 -1.53 -19.03 -9.81
C GLN A 564 -1.12 -19.44 -8.39
N VAL A 565 -1.66 -20.56 -7.90
CA VAL A 565 -1.32 -21.09 -6.58
C VAL A 565 0.16 -21.45 -6.52
N ASN A 566 0.68 -22.18 -7.52
CA ASN A 566 2.08 -22.59 -7.57
C ASN A 566 3.03 -21.38 -7.65
N ASN A 567 2.74 -20.39 -8.51
CA ASN A 567 3.53 -19.17 -8.61
C ASN A 567 3.55 -18.40 -7.29
N PHE A 568 2.40 -18.28 -6.64
CA PHE A 568 2.31 -17.59 -5.36
C PHE A 568 3.10 -18.31 -4.25
N ILE A 569 3.01 -19.65 -4.18
CA ILE A 569 3.76 -20.45 -3.20
C ILE A 569 5.26 -20.25 -3.39
N GLN A 570 5.77 -20.24 -4.63
CA GLN A 570 7.18 -19.97 -4.90
C GLN A 570 7.64 -18.62 -4.34
N VAL A 571 6.85 -17.57 -4.56
CA VAL A 571 7.13 -16.24 -3.99
C VAL A 571 7.04 -16.28 -2.47
N ALA A 572 5.98 -16.86 -1.90
CA ALA A 572 5.72 -16.86 -0.47
C ALA A 572 6.76 -17.64 0.35
N GLN A 573 7.43 -18.61 -0.25
CA GLN A 573 8.54 -19.34 0.40
C GLN A 573 9.70 -18.43 0.79
N HIS A 574 9.92 -17.31 0.10
CA HIS A 574 10.95 -16.31 0.45
C HIS A 574 10.57 -15.48 1.69
N TYR A 575 9.29 -15.54 2.11
CA TYR A 575 8.77 -14.86 3.29
C TYR A 575 8.72 -15.75 4.54
N LEU A 576 9.04 -17.04 4.40
CA LEU A 576 9.15 -17.98 5.51
C LEU A 576 10.62 -18.14 5.93
N LEU A 577 10.87 -18.10 7.24
CA LEU A 577 12.19 -18.49 7.75
C LEU A 577 12.25 -20.02 7.84
N LYS A 578 13.12 -20.63 7.04
CA LYS A 578 13.41 -22.07 7.12
C LYS A 578 14.08 -22.38 8.47
N ASN A 579 13.71 -23.49 9.10
CA ASN A 579 14.40 -23.97 10.28
C ASN A 579 15.86 -24.34 9.93
N GLU A 580 16.81 -24.05 10.83
CA GLU A 580 18.25 -24.26 10.63
C GLU A 580 18.64 -25.69 10.24
N SER A 581 17.82 -26.71 10.64
CA SER A 581 18.04 -28.10 10.28
C SER A 581 18.01 -28.39 8.76
N ALA A 582 17.34 -27.57 7.95
CA ALA A 582 17.31 -27.74 6.51
C ALA A 582 18.52 -27.07 5.79
N HIS A 583 19.17 -26.08 6.42
CA HIS A 583 20.34 -25.41 5.85
C HIS A 583 21.63 -26.21 6.01
N GLN A 584 21.74 -27.02 7.08
CA GLN A 584 22.90 -27.91 7.28
C GLN A 584 22.90 -29.09 6.31
N GLN A 585 21.72 -29.59 5.90
CA GLN A 585 21.63 -30.69 4.94
C GLN A 585 22.04 -30.30 3.51
N LEU A 586 21.82 -29.04 3.09
CA LEU A 586 22.23 -28.57 1.77
C LEU A 586 23.74 -28.23 1.66
N LYS A 587 24.41 -27.98 2.77
CA LYS A 587 25.89 -27.78 2.80
C LYS A 587 26.67 -29.10 2.87
N VAL A 588 26.02 -30.23 3.18
CA VAL A 588 26.67 -31.56 3.23
C VAL A 588 26.53 -32.29 1.89
N THR A 589 25.68 -31.83 0.98
CA THR A 589 25.42 -32.44 -0.35
C THR A 589 25.94 -31.58 -1.52
N ALA A 590 26.66 -30.47 -1.26
CA ALA A 590 27.40 -29.67 -2.23
C ALA A 590 28.91 -29.74 -1.91
#